data_e43935e5971fc7b94b3ff702cb2051d8
#
_entry.id   e43935e5971fc7b94b3ff702cb2051d8
#
_cell.length_a   1.000
_cell.length_b   1.000
_cell.length_c   1.000
_cell.angle_alpha   90.00
_cell.angle_beta   90.00
_cell.angle_gamma   90.00
#
_symmetry.space_group_name_H-M   'P 1'
#
loop_
_entity.id
_entity.type
_entity.pdbx_description
1 polymer ?
#
loop_
_entity_poly.entity_id
_entity_poly.type
_entity_poly.pdbx_seq_one_letter_code
_entity_poly.pdbx_strand_id
1 'polypeptide(L)'
;MTTWYPLIVNPGSTQIQELPSGQDLNLTGSNISNVASITITSSSTALINGSGNTVGNIGSSTGYFNTLFATASKALYADIAENYLADSADYIPGTVLCFDGNAEVTQCNTDSCATVAGVVSSAPAYLMNSGLSGEHIVPVALLGRVPCRVQGTVKKGSMMVSAGNGCARAESSPTIGTVIGKAVESFDGNVGTIEIVVGRL
;
A
#
# COMPACT_ATOMS: atom_id res chain seq x y z
N MET A 1 9.05 -10.73 -42.67
CA MET A 1 9.59 -9.89 -41.56
C MET A 1 11.01 -10.38 -41.31
N THR A 2 12.02 -9.54 -41.46
CA THR A 2 13.43 -9.95 -41.26
C THR A 2 13.71 -9.99 -39.78
N THR A 3 14.04 -11.15 -39.23
CA THR A 3 14.40 -11.33 -37.84
C THR A 3 15.89 -11.08 -37.66
N TRP A 4 16.25 -10.15 -36.81
CA TRP A 4 17.64 -9.88 -36.42
C TRP A 4 17.91 -10.55 -35.09
N TYR A 5 19.02 -11.27 -34.97
CA TYR A 5 19.44 -11.94 -33.75
C TYR A 5 20.48 -11.08 -32.99
N PRO A 6 20.48 -11.08 -31.66
CA PRO A 6 21.49 -10.38 -30.91
C PRO A 6 22.87 -11.02 -31.17
N LEU A 7 23.86 -10.18 -31.46
CA LEU A 7 25.23 -10.61 -31.63
C LEU A 7 26.03 -10.39 -30.36
N ILE A 8 26.83 -11.37 -29.99
CA ILE A 8 27.78 -11.31 -28.88
C ILE A 8 29.19 -11.46 -29.39
N VAL A 9 30.17 -10.84 -28.72
CA VAL A 9 31.58 -11.09 -28.99
C VAL A 9 32.04 -12.23 -28.08
N ASN A 10 32.48 -13.34 -28.66
CA ASN A 10 33.09 -14.41 -27.92
C ASN A 10 34.55 -14.06 -27.63
N PRO A 11 34.94 -13.76 -26.37
CA PRO A 11 36.31 -13.32 -26.05
C PRO A 11 37.35 -14.41 -26.27
N GLY A 12 36.96 -15.68 -26.29
CA GLY A 12 37.89 -16.81 -26.52
C GLY A 12 38.22 -17.06 -27.99
N SER A 13 37.39 -16.56 -28.92
CA SER A 13 37.57 -16.76 -30.36
C SER A 13 37.63 -15.48 -31.19
N THR A 14 37.42 -14.32 -30.55
CA THR A 14 37.34 -13.00 -31.22
C THR A 14 36.26 -12.94 -32.35
N GLN A 15 35.27 -13.82 -32.27
CA GLN A 15 34.18 -13.88 -33.25
C GLN A 15 32.92 -13.24 -32.70
N ILE A 16 32.19 -12.59 -33.60
CA ILE A 16 30.81 -12.15 -33.33
C ILE A 16 29.89 -13.34 -33.60
N GLN A 17 29.13 -13.75 -32.61
CA GLN A 17 28.25 -14.92 -32.70
C GLN A 17 26.80 -14.53 -32.33
N GLU A 18 25.85 -15.28 -32.86
CA GLU A 18 24.49 -15.26 -32.32
C GLU A 18 24.48 -15.94 -30.94
N LEU A 19 23.60 -15.48 -30.05
CA LEU A 19 23.40 -16.15 -28.77
C LEU A 19 22.82 -17.56 -29.02
N PRO A 20 23.57 -18.64 -28.67
CA PRO A 20 23.09 -19.99 -28.92
C PRO A 20 21.76 -20.27 -28.20
N SER A 21 20.95 -21.15 -28.80
CA SER A 21 19.69 -21.57 -28.16
C SER A 21 19.95 -22.19 -26.78
N GLY A 22 19.17 -21.78 -25.78
CA GLY A 22 19.30 -22.24 -24.39
C GLY A 22 20.38 -21.53 -23.56
N GLN A 23 21.02 -20.49 -24.11
CA GLN A 23 21.96 -19.64 -23.38
C GLN A 23 21.30 -18.37 -22.89
N ASP A 24 21.75 -17.85 -21.76
CA ASP A 24 21.29 -16.60 -21.17
C ASP A 24 22.15 -15.41 -21.62
N LEU A 25 21.50 -14.26 -21.87
CA LEU A 25 22.20 -13.00 -22.03
C LEU A 25 22.46 -12.38 -20.65
N ASN A 26 23.70 -12.46 -20.19
CA ASN A 26 24.09 -11.85 -18.92
C ASN A 26 24.44 -10.37 -19.12
N LEU A 27 23.64 -9.50 -18.54
CA LEU A 27 23.81 -8.04 -18.54
C LEU A 27 24.24 -7.50 -17.17
N THR A 28 24.97 -8.29 -16.37
CA THR A 28 25.44 -7.85 -15.05
C THR A 28 26.22 -6.54 -15.15
N GLY A 29 25.78 -5.53 -14.42
CA GLY A 29 26.35 -4.18 -14.45
C GLY A 29 25.98 -3.32 -15.68
N SER A 30 25.10 -3.81 -16.55
CA SER A 30 24.63 -3.11 -17.75
C SER A 30 23.12 -2.91 -17.74
N ASN A 31 22.67 -1.86 -18.41
CA ASN A 31 21.24 -1.55 -18.57
C ASN A 31 20.78 -1.90 -19.99
N ILE A 32 19.53 -2.24 -20.15
CA ILE A 32 18.82 -2.25 -21.44
C ILE A 32 18.16 -0.88 -21.60
N SER A 33 18.61 -0.09 -22.55
CA SER A 33 18.08 1.25 -22.81
C SER A 33 17.60 1.38 -24.25
N ASN A 34 16.74 2.37 -24.52
CA ASN A 34 16.16 2.66 -25.85
C ASN A 34 15.39 1.48 -26.47
N VAL A 35 14.71 0.70 -25.63
CA VAL A 35 13.90 -0.43 -26.09
C VAL A 35 12.47 0.06 -26.33
N ALA A 36 12.00 -0.06 -27.57
CA ALA A 36 10.63 0.34 -27.93
C ALA A 36 9.58 -0.60 -27.33
N SER A 37 9.87 -1.91 -27.26
CA SER A 37 8.99 -2.91 -26.66
C SER A 37 9.78 -4.13 -26.20
N ILE A 38 9.29 -4.80 -25.13
CA ILE A 38 9.75 -6.12 -24.69
C ILE A 38 8.56 -7.07 -24.80
N THR A 39 8.66 -8.10 -25.65
CA THR A 39 7.68 -9.17 -25.76
C THR A 39 8.19 -10.39 -25.02
N ILE A 40 7.42 -10.89 -24.04
CA ILE A 40 7.74 -12.06 -23.25
C ILE A 40 6.76 -13.17 -23.63
N THR A 41 7.29 -14.30 -24.10
CA THR A 41 6.50 -15.45 -24.58
C THR A 41 6.48 -16.61 -23.59
N SER A 42 7.04 -16.43 -22.39
CA SER A 42 7.07 -17.47 -21.35
C SER A 42 5.65 -17.83 -20.90
N SER A 43 5.37 -19.13 -20.75
CA SER A 43 4.13 -19.66 -20.19
C SER A 43 4.16 -19.82 -18.66
N SER A 44 5.29 -19.49 -18.03
CA SER A 44 5.49 -19.57 -16.58
C SER A 44 5.90 -18.21 -16.02
N THR A 45 6.89 -18.16 -15.14
CA THR A 45 7.41 -16.90 -14.58
C THR A 45 8.27 -16.17 -15.62
N ALA A 46 7.86 -14.97 -16.01
CA ALA A 46 8.48 -14.20 -17.08
C ALA A 46 9.45 -13.11 -16.58
N LEU A 47 9.15 -12.49 -15.43
CA LEU A 47 10.02 -11.52 -14.76
C LEU A 47 10.20 -11.92 -13.30
N ILE A 48 11.45 -12.05 -12.87
CA ILE A 48 11.81 -12.40 -11.49
C ILE A 48 12.68 -11.30 -10.92
N ASN A 49 12.36 -10.84 -9.72
CA ASN A 49 13.28 -10.03 -8.94
C ASN A 49 14.33 -10.92 -8.28
N GLY A 50 15.53 -10.97 -8.88
CA GLY A 50 16.63 -11.80 -8.39
C GLY A 50 17.30 -11.30 -7.10
N SER A 51 16.99 -10.07 -6.66
CA SER A 51 17.59 -9.49 -5.45
C SER A 51 16.83 -9.83 -4.16
N GLY A 52 15.75 -10.59 -4.26
CA GLY A 52 14.91 -10.97 -3.12
C GLY A 52 13.62 -10.14 -3.00
N ASN A 53 12.87 -10.39 -1.94
CA ASN A 53 11.59 -9.71 -1.69
C ASN A 53 11.81 -8.26 -1.22
N THR A 54 10.87 -7.40 -1.54
CA THR A 54 10.84 -5.97 -1.14
C THR A 54 12.00 -5.12 -1.68
N VAL A 55 12.68 -5.58 -2.73
CA VAL A 55 13.76 -4.86 -3.40
C VAL A 55 13.41 -4.67 -4.88
N GLY A 56 13.71 -3.48 -5.41
CA GLY A 56 13.42 -3.12 -6.80
C GLY A 56 11.95 -2.75 -7.06
N ASN A 57 11.76 -1.82 -7.95
CA ASN A 57 10.46 -1.27 -8.33
C ASN A 57 10.20 -1.43 -9.83
N ILE A 58 8.94 -1.46 -10.22
CA ILE A 58 8.49 -1.26 -11.60
C ILE A 58 8.09 0.22 -11.72
N GLY A 59 8.89 1.01 -12.42
CA GLY A 59 8.75 2.47 -12.46
C GLY A 59 9.51 3.18 -11.33
N SER A 60 9.33 4.49 -11.24
CA SER A 60 9.94 5.35 -10.22
C SER A 60 8.98 6.48 -9.83
N SER A 61 9.31 7.26 -8.80
CA SER A 61 8.51 8.43 -8.38
C SER A 61 8.41 9.54 -9.44
N THR A 62 9.27 9.51 -10.45
CA THR A 62 9.30 10.48 -11.56
C THR A 62 9.05 9.85 -12.93
N GLY A 63 8.82 8.52 -12.99
CA GLY A 63 8.58 7.79 -14.23
C GLY A 63 7.71 6.57 -13.97
N TYR A 64 6.40 6.74 -13.95
CA TYR A 64 5.45 5.65 -13.79
C TYR A 64 4.88 5.16 -15.13
N PHE A 65 4.42 3.93 -15.11
CA PHE A 65 3.65 3.40 -16.22
C PHE A 65 2.26 4.05 -16.25
N ASN A 66 1.81 4.42 -17.45
CA ASN A 66 0.48 4.99 -17.63
C ASN A 66 -0.63 4.01 -17.21
N THR A 67 -0.51 2.75 -17.61
CA THR A 67 -1.51 1.71 -17.32
C THR A 67 -0.85 0.35 -17.20
N LEU A 68 -1.30 -0.46 -16.24
CA LEU A 68 -0.97 -1.87 -16.10
C LEU A 68 -2.19 -2.72 -16.45
N PHE A 69 -2.13 -3.50 -17.54
CA PHE A 69 -3.13 -4.52 -17.86
C PHE A 69 -2.70 -5.86 -17.27
N ALA A 70 -3.42 -6.33 -16.26
CA ALA A 70 -3.16 -7.60 -15.61
C ALA A 70 -4.47 -8.28 -15.22
N THR A 71 -4.51 -9.61 -15.27
CA THR A 71 -5.69 -10.38 -14.84
C THR A 71 -5.83 -10.39 -13.32
N ALA A 72 -4.73 -10.47 -12.59
CA ALA A 72 -4.70 -10.49 -11.13
C ALA A 72 -3.39 -9.91 -10.58
N SER A 73 -3.49 -9.36 -9.39
CA SER A 73 -2.34 -8.96 -8.57
C SER A 73 -2.51 -9.49 -7.14
N LYS A 74 -1.39 -9.74 -6.46
CA LYS A 74 -1.36 -10.08 -5.04
C LYS A 74 -0.58 -9.00 -4.30
N ALA A 75 -1.21 -8.41 -3.28
CA ALA A 75 -0.57 -7.46 -2.39
C ALA A 75 -0.08 -8.16 -1.11
N LEU A 76 1.01 -7.67 -0.54
CA LEU A 76 1.55 -8.16 0.73
C LEU A 76 0.74 -7.63 1.91
N TYR A 77 0.30 -6.37 1.83
CA TYR A 77 -0.47 -5.68 2.86
C TYR A 77 -1.96 -5.73 2.57
N ALA A 78 -2.79 -5.34 3.53
CA ALA A 78 -4.21 -5.71 3.53
C ALA A 78 -5.18 -4.53 3.53
N ASP A 79 -4.70 -3.28 3.46
CA ASP A 79 -5.55 -2.09 3.44
C ASP A 79 -5.39 -1.24 2.17
N ILE A 80 -6.44 -0.53 1.85
CA ILE A 80 -6.48 0.51 0.83
C ILE A 80 -6.53 1.85 1.56
N ALA A 81 -5.54 2.69 1.32
CA ALA A 81 -5.43 4.00 1.93
C ALA A 81 -5.38 5.12 0.88
N GLU A 82 -5.70 6.31 1.31
CA GLU A 82 -5.55 7.54 0.54
C GLU A 82 -4.76 8.57 1.34
N ASN A 83 -3.91 9.32 0.66
CA ASN A 83 -3.21 10.44 1.26
C ASN A 83 -4.14 11.63 1.45
N TYR A 84 -4.13 12.18 2.65
CA TYR A 84 -4.83 13.41 3.03
C TYR A 84 -3.87 14.44 3.63
N LEU A 85 -4.20 15.71 3.47
CA LEU A 85 -3.56 16.79 4.21
C LEU A 85 -4.03 16.75 5.67
N ALA A 86 -3.08 16.74 6.59
CA ALA A 86 -3.31 16.72 8.02
C ALA A 86 -2.82 18.03 8.66
N ASP A 87 -3.35 18.38 9.82
CA ASP A 87 -2.95 19.51 10.63
C ASP A 87 -1.70 19.24 11.48
N SER A 88 -1.18 18.00 11.49
CA SER A 88 0.06 17.60 12.18
C SER A 88 0.77 16.47 11.44
N ALA A 89 2.11 16.46 11.56
CA ALA A 89 2.98 15.36 11.12
C ALA A 89 3.05 14.19 12.12
N ASP A 90 2.54 14.37 13.36
CA ASP A 90 2.80 13.48 14.48
C ASP A 90 1.78 12.34 14.63
N TYR A 91 0.92 12.15 13.65
CA TYR A 91 -0.08 11.07 13.68
C TYR A 91 0.57 9.71 13.46
N ILE A 92 0.71 8.96 14.54
CA ILE A 92 1.28 7.60 14.49
C ILE A 92 0.28 6.63 13.85
N PRO A 93 0.77 5.54 13.22
CA PRO A 93 -0.09 4.48 12.70
C PRO A 93 -1.09 3.96 13.75
N GLY A 94 -2.31 3.73 13.30
CA GLY A 94 -3.43 3.33 14.17
C GLY A 94 -4.24 4.48 14.74
N THR A 95 -3.82 5.73 14.58
CA THR A 95 -4.61 6.89 15.03
C THR A 95 -5.89 7.04 14.23
N VAL A 96 -7.02 7.21 14.91
CA VAL A 96 -8.33 7.50 14.30
C VAL A 96 -8.39 8.98 13.95
N LEU A 97 -8.68 9.28 12.69
CA LEU A 97 -8.82 10.64 12.16
C LEU A 97 -10.27 10.92 11.77
N CYS A 98 -10.62 12.19 11.74
CA CYS A 98 -11.90 12.70 11.23
C CYS A 98 -11.70 13.86 10.24
N PHE A 99 -12.70 14.06 9.38
CA PHE A 99 -12.81 15.22 8.48
C PHE A 99 -13.28 16.40 9.29
N ASP A 100 -12.33 17.18 9.85
CA ASP A 100 -12.58 18.33 10.68
C ASP A 100 -11.30 19.20 10.75
N GLY A 101 -11.38 20.34 11.41
CA GLY A 101 -10.26 21.24 11.62
C GLY A 101 -9.95 22.15 10.39
N ASN A 102 -8.69 22.61 10.28
CA ASN A 102 -8.24 23.50 9.23
C ASN A 102 -7.57 22.79 8.04
N ALA A 103 -7.28 21.50 8.18
CA ALA A 103 -6.79 20.62 7.12
C ALA A 103 -7.90 19.66 6.66
N GLU A 104 -7.58 18.73 5.76
CA GLU A 104 -8.57 17.73 5.32
C GLU A 104 -8.92 16.75 6.46
N VAL A 105 -7.89 16.37 7.26
CA VAL A 105 -8.07 15.47 8.40
C VAL A 105 -7.34 15.97 9.63
N THR A 106 -7.93 15.67 10.79
CA THR A 106 -7.37 15.91 12.13
C THR A 106 -7.58 14.71 13.03
N GLN A 107 -6.88 14.66 14.17
CA GLN A 107 -7.11 13.61 15.15
C GLN A 107 -8.55 13.65 15.68
N CYS A 108 -9.22 12.52 15.64
CA CYS A 108 -10.58 12.42 16.17
C CYS A 108 -10.56 12.51 17.70
N ASN A 109 -11.05 13.63 18.24
CA ASN A 109 -11.11 13.90 19.68
C ASN A 109 -12.52 13.74 20.27
N THR A 110 -13.49 13.39 19.44
CA THR A 110 -14.90 13.23 19.83
C THR A 110 -15.27 11.76 19.90
N ASP A 111 -15.99 11.36 20.95
CA ASP A 111 -16.60 10.04 21.05
C ASP A 111 -17.72 9.89 20.01
N SER A 112 -17.79 8.75 19.34
CA SER A 112 -18.80 8.43 18.33
C SER A 112 -18.93 9.52 17.25
N CYS A 113 -17.78 9.97 16.72
CA CYS A 113 -17.70 11.05 15.75
C CYS A 113 -18.35 10.63 14.42
N ALA A 114 -19.32 11.41 13.94
CA ALA A 114 -20.00 11.17 12.67
C ALA A 114 -19.16 11.56 11.44
N THR A 115 -18.11 12.36 11.64
CA THR A 115 -17.18 12.76 10.56
C THR A 115 -15.92 11.92 10.52
N VAL A 116 -15.92 10.71 11.11
CA VAL A 116 -14.75 9.83 11.11
C VAL A 116 -14.29 9.54 9.68
N ALA A 117 -13.00 9.79 9.41
CA ALA A 117 -12.38 9.59 8.11
C ALA A 117 -11.86 8.15 7.95
N GLY A 118 -11.12 7.67 8.94
CA GLY A 118 -10.49 6.35 8.92
C GLY A 118 -9.37 6.26 9.96
N VAL A 119 -8.41 5.41 9.69
CA VAL A 119 -7.29 5.10 10.59
C VAL A 119 -5.98 5.30 9.85
N VAL A 120 -4.98 5.92 10.48
CA VAL A 120 -3.65 6.11 9.90
C VAL A 120 -3.02 4.75 9.58
N SER A 121 -2.73 4.50 8.31
CA SER A 121 -2.07 3.28 7.85
C SER A 121 -0.56 3.38 8.00
N SER A 122 0.10 2.24 8.25
CA SER A 122 1.57 2.16 8.29
C SER A 122 2.19 1.72 6.96
N ALA A 123 1.49 0.89 6.21
CA ALA A 123 1.98 0.27 4.98
C ALA A 123 0.79 -0.22 4.13
N PRO A 124 0.11 0.66 3.41
CA PRO A 124 -1.06 0.27 2.63
C PRO A 124 -0.68 -0.65 1.47
N ALA A 125 -1.55 -1.62 1.16
CA ALA A 125 -1.43 -2.46 -0.02
C ALA A 125 -1.65 -1.66 -1.30
N TYR A 126 -2.51 -0.66 -1.23
CA TYR A 126 -2.79 0.28 -2.32
C TYR A 126 -2.93 1.69 -1.74
N LEU A 127 -2.12 2.61 -2.26
CA LEU A 127 -2.13 4.01 -1.85
C LEU A 127 -2.66 4.90 -2.96
N MET A 128 -3.80 5.53 -2.71
CA MET A 128 -4.38 6.54 -3.59
C MET A 128 -3.82 7.92 -3.28
N ASN A 129 -3.98 8.85 -4.23
CA ASN A 129 -3.58 10.25 -4.08
C ASN A 129 -2.09 10.39 -3.71
N SER A 130 -1.22 9.51 -4.25
CA SER A 130 0.22 9.51 -3.95
C SER A 130 0.97 10.73 -4.48
N GLY A 131 0.35 11.52 -5.37
CA GLY A 131 0.88 12.79 -5.88
C GLY A 131 0.47 14.02 -5.05
N LEU A 132 -0.29 13.85 -3.97
CA LEU A 132 -0.65 14.95 -3.07
C LEU A 132 0.61 15.62 -2.54
N SER A 133 0.61 16.95 -2.50
CA SER A 133 1.70 17.76 -1.95
C SER A 133 1.17 18.69 -0.86
N GLY A 134 1.91 18.84 0.21
CA GLY A 134 1.56 19.67 1.36
C GLY A 134 2.55 19.50 2.49
N GLU A 135 2.36 20.24 3.58
CA GLU A 135 3.29 20.23 4.71
C GLU A 135 3.22 18.91 5.50
N HIS A 136 2.00 18.43 5.76
CA HIS A 136 1.75 17.19 6.50
C HIS A 136 0.82 16.29 5.70
N ILE A 137 1.31 15.15 5.27
CA ILE A 137 0.53 14.17 4.49
C ILE A 137 0.50 12.85 5.26
N VAL A 138 -0.70 12.31 5.45
CA VAL A 138 -0.90 11.04 6.14
C VAL A 138 -1.73 10.07 5.29
N PRO A 139 -1.31 8.79 5.19
CA PRO A 139 -2.13 7.76 4.55
C PRO A 139 -3.23 7.30 5.51
N VAL A 140 -4.49 7.48 5.12
CA VAL A 140 -5.66 7.06 5.89
C VAL A 140 -6.26 5.82 5.26
N ALA A 141 -6.31 4.71 6.01
CA ALA A 141 -6.99 3.48 5.60
C ALA A 141 -8.50 3.71 5.52
N LEU A 142 -9.07 3.45 4.35
CA LEU A 142 -10.49 3.59 4.05
C LEU A 142 -11.19 2.23 3.97
N LEU A 143 -10.43 1.16 3.70
CA LEU A 143 -10.92 -0.20 3.58
C LEU A 143 -9.82 -1.21 3.88
N GLY A 144 -10.16 -2.31 4.56
CA GLY A 144 -9.26 -3.44 4.79
C GLY A 144 -8.72 -3.51 6.20
N ARG A 145 -7.73 -4.37 6.41
CA ARG A 145 -7.16 -4.65 7.74
C ARG A 145 -6.04 -3.67 8.07
N VAL A 146 -6.11 -3.05 9.24
CA VAL A 146 -5.13 -2.07 9.71
C VAL A 146 -5.01 -2.13 11.23
N PRO A 147 -3.81 -1.89 11.81
CA PRO A 147 -3.66 -1.63 13.23
C PRO A 147 -4.46 -0.38 13.63
N CYS A 148 -5.17 -0.45 14.74
CA CYS A 148 -5.96 0.68 15.27
C CYS A 148 -5.69 0.82 16.77
N ARG A 149 -5.48 2.05 17.21
CA ARG A 149 -5.41 2.39 18.62
C ARG A 149 -6.79 2.28 19.24
N VAL A 150 -6.89 1.55 20.34
CA VAL A 150 -8.17 1.29 21.02
C VAL A 150 -8.06 1.57 22.51
N GLN A 151 -9.21 1.84 23.12
CA GLN A 151 -9.33 1.96 24.58
C GLN A 151 -10.54 1.19 25.10
N GLY A 152 -10.43 0.74 26.38
CA GLY A 152 -11.48 -0.02 27.06
C GLY A 152 -11.56 -1.47 26.60
N THR A 153 -12.67 -2.14 26.93
CA THR A 153 -12.90 -3.53 26.58
C THR A 153 -13.45 -3.68 25.17
N VAL A 154 -12.72 -4.38 24.31
CA VAL A 154 -13.11 -4.71 22.94
C VAL A 154 -13.19 -6.22 22.79
N LYS A 155 -14.29 -6.74 22.27
CA LYS A 155 -14.43 -8.16 21.91
C LYS A 155 -14.23 -8.31 20.40
N LYS A 156 -13.61 -9.41 19.98
CA LYS A 156 -13.52 -9.78 18.57
C LYS A 156 -14.91 -9.73 17.91
N GLY A 157 -15.02 -9.06 16.77
CA GLY A 157 -16.27 -8.85 16.05
C GLY A 157 -17.07 -7.62 16.47
N SER A 158 -16.67 -6.89 17.53
CA SER A 158 -17.32 -5.64 17.95
C SER A 158 -17.24 -4.60 16.83
N MET A 159 -18.31 -3.82 16.66
CA MET A 159 -18.27 -2.61 15.89
C MET A 159 -17.45 -1.55 16.62
N MET A 160 -16.62 -0.84 15.88
CA MET A 160 -15.67 0.14 16.40
C MET A 160 -16.11 1.54 16.00
N VAL A 161 -16.16 2.42 16.99
CA VAL A 161 -16.40 3.86 16.80
C VAL A 161 -15.23 4.63 17.40
N SER A 162 -15.10 5.92 17.09
CA SER A 162 -14.11 6.77 17.75
C SER A 162 -14.41 6.90 19.25
N ALA A 163 -13.35 6.96 20.05
CA ALA A 163 -13.41 7.12 21.51
C ALA A 163 -12.82 8.46 21.97
N GLY A 164 -12.41 9.33 21.04
CA GLY A 164 -11.59 10.49 21.32
C GLY A 164 -10.09 10.15 21.41
N ASN A 165 -9.26 11.18 21.48
CA ASN A 165 -7.80 11.08 21.56
C ASN A 165 -7.14 10.17 20.49
N GLY A 166 -7.73 10.12 19.30
CA GLY A 166 -7.28 9.28 18.20
C GLY A 166 -7.41 7.78 18.47
N CYS A 167 -8.24 7.35 19.40
CA CYS A 167 -8.52 5.96 19.71
C CYS A 167 -9.91 5.56 19.23
N ALA A 168 -10.12 4.25 19.06
CA ALA A 168 -11.41 3.62 18.86
C ALA A 168 -11.86 2.86 20.13
N ARG A 169 -13.15 2.57 20.24
CA ARG A 169 -13.76 1.70 21.24
C ARG A 169 -14.85 0.83 20.62
N ALA A 170 -15.23 -0.20 21.33
CA ALA A 170 -16.38 -1.01 20.98
C ALA A 170 -17.70 -0.26 21.23
N GLU A 171 -18.67 -0.45 20.32
CA GLU A 171 -20.05 0.07 20.44
C GLU A 171 -21.04 -1.00 19.99
N SER A 172 -22.03 -1.26 20.80
CA SER A 172 -23.06 -2.29 20.52
C SER A 172 -24.18 -1.78 19.62
N SER A 173 -24.45 -0.47 19.64
CA SER A 173 -25.54 0.20 18.90
C SER A 173 -25.05 1.52 18.31
N PRO A 174 -24.10 1.47 17.36
CA PRO A 174 -23.50 2.68 16.81
C PRO A 174 -24.53 3.46 15.97
N THR A 175 -24.41 4.77 16.00
CA THR A 175 -25.16 5.65 15.10
C THR A 175 -24.61 5.53 13.67
N ILE A 176 -25.47 5.67 12.68
CA ILE A 176 -25.06 5.70 11.26
C ILE A 176 -24.01 6.80 11.04
N GLY A 177 -22.94 6.46 10.35
CA GLY A 177 -21.83 7.36 10.04
C GLY A 177 -20.70 7.38 11.07
N THR A 178 -20.86 6.76 12.25
CA THR A 178 -19.83 6.73 13.30
C THR A 178 -18.94 5.49 13.26
N VAL A 179 -19.30 4.47 12.48
CA VAL A 179 -18.58 3.19 12.45
C VAL A 179 -17.31 3.31 11.63
N ILE A 180 -16.18 2.94 12.25
CA ILE A 180 -14.86 2.81 11.61
C ILE A 180 -14.73 1.45 10.92
N GLY A 181 -15.20 0.39 11.60
CA GLY A 181 -15.05 -0.98 11.15
C GLY A 181 -15.36 -2.00 12.23
N LYS A 182 -14.74 -3.20 12.16
CA LYS A 182 -14.90 -4.30 13.12
C LYS A 182 -13.58 -4.79 13.67
N ALA A 183 -13.55 -5.08 14.96
CA ALA A 183 -12.40 -5.67 15.65
C ALA A 183 -12.14 -7.10 15.17
N VAL A 184 -10.88 -7.42 14.83
CA VAL A 184 -10.42 -8.77 14.48
C VAL A 184 -9.88 -9.49 15.72
N GLU A 185 -9.48 -8.72 16.73
CA GLU A 185 -8.90 -9.18 17.98
C GLU A 185 -9.71 -8.69 19.16
N SER A 186 -9.51 -9.32 20.32
CA SER A 186 -10.05 -8.84 21.61
C SER A 186 -8.98 -8.05 22.33
N PHE A 187 -9.40 -7.05 23.09
CA PHE A 187 -8.54 -6.22 23.93
C PHE A 187 -9.26 -5.89 25.24
N ASP A 188 -8.49 -5.79 26.33
CA ASP A 188 -8.99 -5.31 27.61
C ASP A 188 -7.88 -4.49 28.30
N GLY A 189 -8.07 -3.20 28.38
CA GLY A 189 -7.07 -2.29 28.94
C GLY A 189 -7.41 -0.82 28.71
N ASN A 190 -6.55 0.06 29.23
CA ASN A 190 -6.78 1.50 29.09
C ASN A 190 -6.58 1.96 27.63
N VAL A 191 -5.40 1.72 27.07
CA VAL A 191 -5.07 2.03 25.68
C VAL A 191 -4.14 0.95 25.14
N GLY A 192 -4.37 0.53 23.90
CA GLY A 192 -3.54 -0.44 23.18
C GLY A 192 -3.75 -0.35 21.67
N THR A 193 -3.20 -1.32 20.96
CA THR A 193 -3.38 -1.44 19.51
C THR A 193 -3.84 -2.85 19.18
N ILE A 194 -4.86 -2.96 18.33
CA ILE A 194 -5.36 -4.23 17.79
C ILE A 194 -5.58 -4.11 16.28
N GLU A 195 -5.68 -5.25 15.62
CA GLU A 195 -6.12 -5.30 14.23
C GLU A 195 -7.64 -5.09 14.13
N ILE A 196 -8.04 -4.19 13.24
CA ILE A 196 -9.45 -4.01 12.83
C ILE A 196 -9.58 -4.15 11.32
N VAL A 197 -10.76 -4.44 10.84
CA VAL A 197 -11.13 -4.29 9.44
C VAL A 197 -11.91 -2.99 9.31
N VAL A 198 -11.30 -2.00 8.68
CA VAL A 198 -11.95 -0.73 8.32
C VAL A 198 -12.93 -0.99 7.19
N GLY A 199 -14.09 -0.38 7.27
CA GLY A 199 -15.13 -0.42 6.25
C GLY A 199 -16.37 0.29 6.75
N ARG A 200 -16.95 1.08 5.88
CA ARG A 200 -18.21 1.79 6.19
C ARG A 200 -19.35 0.78 6.12
N LEU A 201 -20.03 0.59 7.24
CA LEU A 201 -21.21 -0.27 7.39
C LEU A 201 -22.45 0.62 7.50
#